data_489a84fd6e489373504c06424d8d098a
#
_entry.id   489a84fd6e489373504c06424d8d098a
#
_cell.length_a   1.000
_cell.length_b   1.000
_cell.length_c   1.000
_cell.angle_alpha   90.00
_cell.angle_beta   90.00
_cell.angle_gamma   90.00
#
_symmetry.space_group_name_H-M   'P 1'
#
loop_
_entity.id
_entity.type
_entity.pdbx_description
1 polymer ?
#
loop_
_entity_poly.entity_id
_entity_poly.type
_entity_poly.pdbx_seq_one_letter_code
_entity_poly.pdbx_strand_id
1 'polypeptide(L)'
;MSIFIIAEIGINHNGDIKIAKDLINVAKESGCDAVKFQKRTIDIVYTKELLDSLRESPWGKNQRAQKEGLEFGFEEYKEIDRYCKELGIDWFASAWDLESQKFLSQFNSKYNKIASAMLTYEPLLQEIASEKKHTFISTGMSNVKNIDRAVQIFKEAECPFELMHCISTYPMEDEDANLNCIKTLRDRYRCNVGYSGHEVGLAVSYAAAALGITSLERHISLDRAMYGSDQSASLEPAALRMLVGAIRKIEKAMGDGNITINEKEIPISKKLRAHFHHVD
;
A
#
# COMPACT_ATOMS: atom_id res chain seq x y z
N MET A 1 11.89 -10.06 -9.75
CA MET A 1 10.59 -9.39 -10.02
C MET A 1 10.70 -7.96 -9.49
N SER A 2 10.04 -7.00 -10.14
CA SER A 2 9.97 -5.63 -9.63
C SER A 2 8.91 -5.53 -8.53
N ILE A 3 9.21 -4.83 -7.44
CA ILE A 3 8.26 -4.55 -6.36
C ILE A 3 7.22 -3.55 -6.88
N PHE A 4 5.93 -3.89 -6.76
CA PHE A 4 4.83 -3.01 -7.13
C PHE A 4 4.64 -1.93 -6.06
N ILE A 5 4.86 -0.66 -6.40
CA ILE A 5 4.85 0.44 -5.42
C ILE A 5 3.54 1.20 -5.50
N ILE A 6 2.81 1.23 -4.39
CA ILE A 6 1.51 1.86 -4.22
C ILE A 6 1.68 3.11 -3.35
N ALA A 7 1.37 4.27 -3.92
CA ALA A 7 1.29 5.51 -3.18
C ALA A 7 -0.13 5.68 -2.61
N GLU A 8 -0.29 5.49 -1.31
CA GLU A 8 -1.57 5.65 -0.62
C GLU A 8 -1.87 7.13 -0.39
N ILE A 9 -2.76 7.68 -1.18
CA ILE A 9 -3.31 9.03 -0.97
C ILE A 9 -4.31 9.01 0.19
N GLY A 10 -5.07 7.93 0.28
CA GLY A 10 -6.04 7.73 1.37
C GLY A 10 -7.03 8.89 1.47
N ILE A 11 -6.97 9.61 2.58
CA ILE A 11 -7.75 10.83 2.85
C ILE A 11 -6.89 12.11 2.82
N ASN A 12 -5.61 12.02 2.48
CA ASN A 12 -4.68 13.16 2.51
C ASN A 12 -4.95 14.22 1.42
N HIS A 13 -5.87 13.94 0.51
CA HIS A 13 -6.40 14.91 -0.44
C HIS A 13 -7.33 15.96 0.21
N ASN A 14 -7.74 15.77 1.46
CA ASN A 14 -8.58 16.72 2.21
C ASN A 14 -9.84 17.19 1.46
N GLY A 15 -10.52 16.29 0.73
CA GLY A 15 -11.72 16.62 -0.04
C GLY A 15 -11.49 17.57 -1.23
N ASP A 16 -10.25 17.86 -1.58
CA ASP A 16 -9.87 18.74 -2.69
C ASP A 16 -9.28 17.93 -3.86
N ILE A 17 -9.99 17.94 -4.99
CA ILE A 17 -9.57 17.25 -6.21
C ILE A 17 -8.24 17.77 -6.76
N LYS A 18 -7.90 19.04 -6.51
CA LYS A 18 -6.61 19.60 -6.92
C LYS A 18 -5.47 18.99 -6.12
N ILE A 19 -5.63 18.89 -4.80
CA ILE A 19 -4.64 18.22 -3.93
C ILE A 19 -4.50 16.75 -4.33
N ALA A 20 -5.61 16.05 -4.64
CA ALA A 20 -5.56 14.69 -5.14
C ALA A 20 -4.74 14.56 -6.42
N LYS A 21 -4.93 15.47 -7.38
CA LYS A 21 -4.17 15.50 -8.64
C LYS A 21 -2.68 15.82 -8.42
N ASP A 22 -2.36 16.72 -7.51
CA ASP A 22 -0.98 17.04 -7.16
C ASP A 22 -0.29 15.81 -6.52
N LEU A 23 -0.99 15.05 -5.66
CA LEU A 23 -0.49 13.80 -5.09
C LEU A 23 -0.31 12.69 -6.15
N ILE A 24 -1.22 12.58 -7.12
CA ILE A 24 -1.08 11.67 -8.27
C ILE A 24 0.17 12.02 -9.09
N ASN A 25 0.42 13.31 -9.35
CA ASN A 25 1.62 13.77 -10.04
C ASN A 25 2.89 13.38 -9.27
N VAL A 26 2.92 13.65 -7.97
CA VAL A 26 4.05 13.29 -7.10
C VAL A 26 4.33 11.78 -7.15
N ALA A 27 3.29 10.94 -7.10
CA ALA A 27 3.44 9.49 -7.19
C ALA A 27 3.99 9.07 -8.56
N LYS A 28 3.45 9.61 -9.65
CA LYS A 28 3.92 9.32 -11.01
C LYS A 28 5.37 9.72 -11.23
N GLU A 29 5.73 10.97 -10.87
CA GLU A 29 7.09 11.48 -11.00
C GLU A 29 8.10 10.73 -10.13
N SER A 30 7.66 10.19 -8.99
CA SER A 30 8.49 9.38 -8.12
C SER A 30 8.71 7.97 -8.65
N GLY A 31 7.95 7.52 -9.67
CA GLY A 31 8.04 6.18 -10.25
C GLY A 31 7.22 5.12 -9.51
N CYS A 32 6.13 5.52 -8.85
CA CYS A 32 5.14 4.58 -8.30
C CYS A 32 4.36 3.91 -9.43
N ASP A 33 3.92 2.68 -9.18
CA ASP A 33 3.13 1.90 -10.15
C ASP A 33 1.65 2.24 -10.08
N ALA A 34 1.15 2.57 -8.87
CA ALA A 34 -0.24 2.95 -8.66
C ALA A 34 -0.42 3.98 -7.53
N VAL A 35 -1.55 4.68 -7.57
CA VAL A 35 -2.06 5.46 -6.44
C VAL A 35 -3.29 4.78 -5.85
N LYS A 36 -3.49 4.92 -4.53
CA LYS A 36 -4.63 4.32 -3.86
C LYS A 36 -5.42 5.36 -3.06
N PHE A 37 -6.74 5.19 -3.08
CA PHE A 37 -7.72 5.98 -2.36
C PHE A 37 -8.52 5.10 -1.39
N GLN A 38 -9.47 5.70 -0.69
CA GLN A 38 -10.39 5.02 0.21
C GLN A 38 -11.81 5.50 -0.10
N LYS A 39 -12.79 4.59 -0.05
CA LYS A 39 -14.20 4.93 -0.25
C LYS A 39 -15.05 4.39 0.89
N ARG A 40 -15.88 5.26 1.45
CA ARG A 40 -16.81 4.96 2.54
C ARG A 40 -18.21 5.48 2.24
N THR A 41 -19.19 4.75 2.68
CA THR A 41 -20.54 5.26 2.85
C THR A 41 -20.71 5.66 4.32
N ILE A 42 -20.69 6.95 4.62
CA ILE A 42 -20.50 7.48 5.98
C ILE A 42 -21.50 6.89 6.98
N ASP A 43 -22.78 6.82 6.63
CA ASP A 43 -23.84 6.31 7.51
C ASP A 43 -23.82 4.77 7.67
N ILE A 44 -23.04 4.05 6.87
CA ILE A 44 -22.85 2.59 7.00
C ILE A 44 -21.62 2.30 7.85
N VAL A 45 -20.53 3.02 7.63
CA VAL A 45 -19.23 2.74 8.25
C VAL A 45 -19.16 3.25 9.69
N TYR A 46 -19.88 4.31 10.01
CA TYR A 46 -19.79 4.97 11.32
C TYR A 46 -21.13 4.95 12.04
N THR A 47 -21.09 4.74 13.38
CA THR A 47 -22.31 4.82 14.20
C THR A 47 -22.78 6.26 14.31
N LYS A 48 -24.08 6.43 14.53
CA LYS A 48 -24.68 7.75 14.71
C LYS A 48 -24.04 8.51 15.89
N GLU A 49 -23.79 7.82 17.00
CA GLU A 49 -23.16 8.41 18.20
C GLU A 49 -21.77 8.97 17.88
N LEU A 50 -20.97 8.25 17.08
CA LEU A 50 -19.67 8.74 16.63
C LEU A 50 -19.84 9.95 15.72
N LEU A 51 -20.73 9.88 14.73
CA LEU A 51 -20.94 10.98 13.78
C LEU A 51 -21.40 12.27 14.45
N ASP A 52 -22.20 12.17 15.50
CA ASP A 52 -22.71 13.31 16.26
C ASP A 52 -21.68 13.85 17.28
N SER A 53 -20.59 13.12 17.55
CA SER A 53 -19.57 13.54 18.51
C SER A 53 -18.77 14.76 18.02
N LEU A 54 -18.27 15.56 18.98
CA LEU A 54 -17.50 16.77 18.68
C LEU A 54 -16.15 16.45 18.01
N ARG A 55 -15.88 17.16 16.94
CA ARG A 55 -14.58 17.18 16.26
C ARG A 55 -14.42 18.47 15.47
N GLU A 56 -13.48 19.31 15.87
CA GLU A 56 -13.11 20.47 15.06
C GLU A 56 -12.39 20.04 13.78
N SER A 57 -12.86 20.59 12.67
CA SER A 57 -12.31 20.33 11.34
C SER A 57 -12.57 21.52 10.41
N PRO A 58 -11.91 21.61 9.25
CA PRO A 58 -12.19 22.63 8.25
C PRO A 58 -13.65 22.64 7.75
N TRP A 59 -14.36 21.50 7.89
CA TRP A 59 -15.73 21.34 7.39
C TRP A 59 -16.81 21.53 8.46
N GLY A 60 -16.44 21.58 9.74
CA GLY A 60 -17.40 21.75 10.82
C GLY A 60 -16.90 21.24 12.17
N LYS A 61 -17.83 21.18 13.16
CA LYS A 61 -17.49 20.92 14.55
C LYS A 61 -17.89 19.52 15.04
N ASN A 62 -18.26 18.61 14.15
CA ASN A 62 -18.57 17.21 14.50
C ASN A 62 -17.89 16.24 13.53
N GLN A 63 -17.90 14.95 13.92
CA GLN A 63 -17.30 13.90 13.12
C GLN A 63 -17.97 13.75 11.75
N ARG A 64 -19.30 13.92 11.66
CA ARG A 64 -20.04 13.83 10.40
C ARG A 64 -19.49 14.82 9.37
N ALA A 65 -19.45 16.10 9.72
CA ALA A 65 -18.96 17.13 8.82
C ALA A 65 -17.52 16.85 8.34
N GLN A 66 -16.66 16.36 9.24
CA GLN A 66 -15.30 15.98 8.91
C GLN A 66 -15.25 14.78 7.96
N LYS A 67 -16.04 13.72 8.21
CA LYS A 67 -16.06 12.53 7.37
C LYS A 67 -16.63 12.83 5.98
N GLU A 68 -17.75 13.55 5.91
CA GLU A 68 -18.37 13.96 4.64
C GLU A 68 -17.46 14.90 3.83
N GLY A 69 -16.77 15.82 4.50
CA GLY A 69 -15.82 16.72 3.84
C GLY A 69 -14.58 16.03 3.26
N LEU A 70 -14.24 14.82 3.73
CA LEU A 70 -13.13 14.02 3.24
C LEU A 70 -13.54 13.03 2.11
N GLU A 71 -14.84 12.77 1.91
CA GLU A 71 -15.28 11.79 0.91
C GLU A 71 -15.44 12.43 -0.46
N PHE A 72 -14.93 11.75 -1.48
CA PHE A 72 -15.20 12.07 -2.87
C PHE A 72 -16.47 11.39 -3.39
N GLY A 73 -17.21 12.11 -4.23
CA GLY A 73 -18.34 11.61 -4.98
C GLY A 73 -17.95 11.07 -6.36
N PHE A 74 -18.98 10.84 -7.19
CA PHE A 74 -18.81 10.23 -8.51
C PHE A 74 -17.98 11.11 -9.47
N GLU A 75 -18.21 12.41 -9.47
CA GLU A 75 -17.52 13.31 -10.41
C GLU A 75 -16.03 13.46 -10.07
N GLU A 76 -15.67 13.47 -8.78
CA GLU A 76 -14.25 13.48 -8.37
C GLU A 76 -13.56 12.16 -8.76
N TYR A 77 -14.18 11.01 -8.53
CA TYR A 77 -13.61 9.71 -8.96
C TYR A 77 -13.52 9.58 -10.47
N LYS A 78 -14.47 10.11 -11.21
CA LYS A 78 -14.42 10.18 -12.68
C LYS A 78 -13.25 11.03 -13.18
N GLU A 79 -13.00 12.16 -12.50
CA GLU A 79 -11.84 13.01 -12.81
C GLU A 79 -10.53 12.34 -12.42
N ILE A 80 -10.46 11.63 -11.29
CA ILE A 80 -9.29 10.80 -10.90
C ILE A 80 -9.03 9.74 -11.97
N ASP A 81 -10.05 9.00 -12.39
CA ASP A 81 -9.94 7.96 -13.41
C ASP A 81 -9.40 8.51 -14.73
N ARG A 82 -9.96 9.62 -15.19
CA ARG A 82 -9.49 10.32 -16.40
C ARG A 82 -8.03 10.74 -16.26
N TYR A 83 -7.70 11.39 -15.15
CA TYR A 83 -6.37 11.97 -14.92
C TYR A 83 -5.30 10.89 -14.78
N CYS A 84 -5.57 9.81 -14.05
CA CYS A 84 -4.65 8.68 -13.95
C CYS A 84 -4.40 8.00 -15.30
N LYS A 85 -5.43 7.86 -16.13
CA LYS A 85 -5.30 7.35 -17.50
C LYS A 85 -4.43 8.25 -18.39
N GLU A 86 -4.59 9.55 -18.30
CA GLU A 86 -3.77 10.52 -19.04
C GLU A 86 -2.29 10.45 -18.66
N LEU A 87 -2.01 10.28 -17.36
CA LEU A 87 -0.65 10.16 -16.85
C LEU A 87 -0.06 8.75 -17.03
N GLY A 88 -0.87 7.75 -17.33
CA GLY A 88 -0.45 6.36 -17.42
C GLY A 88 0.03 5.81 -16.09
N ILE A 89 -0.70 6.08 -15.00
CA ILE A 89 -0.53 5.48 -13.67
C ILE A 89 -1.82 4.75 -13.30
N ASP A 90 -1.69 3.54 -12.72
CA ASP A 90 -2.86 2.82 -12.25
C ASP A 90 -3.44 3.45 -10.98
N TRP A 91 -4.74 3.31 -10.78
CA TRP A 91 -5.39 3.71 -9.54
C TRP A 91 -6.41 2.67 -9.09
N PHE A 92 -6.65 2.61 -7.79
CA PHE A 92 -7.70 1.82 -7.17
C PHE A 92 -8.04 2.40 -5.78
N ALA A 93 -9.04 1.83 -5.11
CA ALA A 93 -9.41 2.27 -3.77
C ALA A 93 -9.78 1.08 -2.88
N SER A 94 -9.62 1.25 -1.57
CA SER A 94 -10.18 0.33 -0.58
C SER A 94 -11.63 0.73 -0.27
N ALA A 95 -12.56 -0.18 -0.52
CA ALA A 95 -13.94 -0.06 -0.06
C ALA A 95 -14.03 -0.41 1.43
N TRP A 96 -14.86 0.34 2.17
CA TRP A 96 -15.10 0.10 3.60
C TRP A 96 -16.49 -0.48 3.88
N ASP A 97 -17.31 -0.65 2.84
CA ASP A 97 -18.64 -1.24 2.88
C ASP A 97 -19.05 -1.74 1.47
N LEU A 98 -20.15 -2.47 1.40
CA LEU A 98 -20.64 -3.06 0.13
C LEU A 98 -21.08 -2.00 -0.88
N GLU A 99 -21.70 -0.90 -0.44
CA GLU A 99 -22.12 0.17 -1.36
C GLU A 99 -20.91 0.91 -1.93
N SER A 100 -19.86 1.07 -1.13
CA SER A 100 -18.57 1.60 -1.59
C SER A 100 -17.92 0.69 -2.64
N GLN A 101 -17.99 -0.64 -2.49
CA GLN A 101 -17.47 -1.57 -3.51
C GLN A 101 -18.27 -1.48 -4.80
N LYS A 102 -19.61 -1.48 -4.73
CA LYS A 102 -20.46 -1.27 -5.90
C LYS A 102 -20.19 0.08 -6.60
N PHE A 103 -19.93 1.12 -5.82
CA PHE A 103 -19.54 2.41 -6.37
C PHE A 103 -18.22 2.31 -7.13
N LEU A 104 -17.20 1.68 -6.57
CA LEU A 104 -15.87 1.54 -7.19
C LEU A 104 -15.88 0.63 -8.42
N SER A 105 -16.73 -0.39 -8.48
CA SER A 105 -16.83 -1.31 -9.62
C SER A 105 -17.20 -0.61 -10.94
N GLN A 106 -17.82 0.58 -10.87
CA GLN A 106 -18.18 1.38 -12.04
C GLN A 106 -16.96 1.91 -12.83
N PHE A 107 -15.79 2.00 -12.19
CA PHE A 107 -14.57 2.56 -12.78
C PHE A 107 -13.64 1.52 -13.40
N ASN A 108 -13.94 0.23 -13.25
CA ASN A 108 -13.18 -0.89 -13.82
C ASN A 108 -11.67 -0.82 -13.55
N SER A 109 -11.28 -0.47 -12.31
CA SER A 109 -9.88 -0.51 -11.87
C SER A 109 -9.30 -1.93 -11.99
N LYS A 110 -7.99 -2.05 -12.21
CA LYS A 110 -7.30 -3.35 -12.37
C LYS A 110 -7.20 -4.14 -11.07
N TYR A 111 -7.18 -3.45 -9.94
CA TYR A 111 -6.88 -3.98 -8.62
C TYR A 111 -8.00 -3.69 -7.65
N ASN A 112 -8.12 -4.55 -6.64
CA ASN A 112 -8.93 -4.30 -5.45
C ASN A 112 -8.03 -4.24 -4.21
N LYS A 113 -8.55 -3.64 -3.13
CA LYS A 113 -7.87 -3.57 -1.84
C LYS A 113 -8.82 -3.87 -0.69
N ILE A 114 -8.40 -4.79 0.17
CA ILE A 114 -8.99 -4.98 1.50
C ILE A 114 -8.13 -4.24 2.52
N ALA A 115 -8.69 -3.20 3.13
CA ALA A 115 -8.06 -2.54 4.28
C ALA A 115 -8.05 -3.46 5.51
N SER A 116 -7.06 -3.32 6.38
CA SER A 116 -6.94 -4.14 7.60
C SER A 116 -8.23 -4.19 8.43
N ALA A 117 -8.92 -3.05 8.55
CA ALA A 117 -10.18 -2.96 9.29
C ALA A 117 -11.31 -3.82 8.68
N MET A 118 -11.24 -4.12 7.38
CA MET A 118 -12.27 -4.86 6.65
C MET A 118 -11.98 -6.36 6.52
N LEU A 119 -10.83 -6.84 6.99
CA LEU A 119 -10.41 -8.24 6.81
C LEU A 119 -11.41 -9.26 7.39
N THR A 120 -12.16 -8.88 8.39
CA THR A 120 -13.15 -9.76 9.06
C THR A 120 -14.59 -9.55 8.57
N TYR A 121 -14.81 -8.65 7.62
CA TYR A 121 -16.13 -8.39 7.05
C TYR A 121 -16.39 -9.29 5.83
N GLU A 122 -16.77 -10.55 6.10
CA GLU A 122 -16.92 -11.59 5.07
C GLU A 122 -17.78 -11.21 3.87
N PRO A 123 -18.96 -10.54 4.03
CA PRO A 123 -19.75 -10.15 2.86
C PRO A 123 -18.97 -9.27 1.88
N LEU A 124 -18.15 -8.33 2.39
CA LEU A 124 -17.31 -7.50 1.54
C LEU A 124 -16.18 -8.30 0.87
N LEU A 125 -15.57 -9.24 1.61
CA LEU A 125 -14.54 -10.12 1.05
C LEU A 125 -15.10 -10.97 -0.10
N GLN A 126 -16.31 -11.52 0.06
CA GLN A 126 -16.99 -12.33 -0.97
C GLN A 126 -17.34 -11.50 -2.21
N GLU A 127 -17.86 -10.29 -2.01
CA GLU A 127 -18.17 -9.37 -3.11
C GLU A 127 -16.91 -9.02 -3.91
N ILE A 128 -15.84 -8.60 -3.24
CA ILE A 128 -14.58 -8.26 -3.89
C ILE A 128 -13.96 -9.49 -4.58
N ALA A 129 -13.98 -10.66 -3.95
CA ALA A 129 -13.44 -11.88 -4.54
C ALA A 129 -14.21 -12.31 -5.80
N SER A 130 -15.52 -12.02 -5.87
CA SER A 130 -16.35 -12.33 -7.04
C SER A 130 -15.93 -11.58 -8.31
N GLU A 131 -15.28 -10.41 -8.16
CA GLU A 131 -14.77 -9.62 -9.29
C GLU A 131 -13.55 -10.24 -9.99
N LYS A 132 -12.89 -11.23 -9.37
CA LYS A 132 -11.70 -11.93 -9.94
C LYS A 132 -10.53 -11.00 -10.27
N LYS A 133 -10.49 -9.80 -9.74
CA LYS A 133 -9.37 -8.87 -9.90
C LYS A 133 -8.29 -9.17 -8.87
N HIS A 134 -7.02 -8.94 -9.22
CA HIS A 134 -5.93 -9.06 -8.24
C HIS A 134 -6.20 -8.15 -7.03
N THR A 135 -6.24 -8.73 -5.84
CA THR A 135 -6.63 -8.04 -4.62
C THR A 135 -5.49 -8.02 -3.60
N PHE A 136 -5.10 -6.85 -3.17
CA PHE A 136 -4.17 -6.65 -2.06
C PHE A 136 -4.94 -6.73 -0.73
N ILE A 137 -4.53 -7.61 0.19
CA ILE A 137 -5.23 -7.87 1.45
C ILE A 137 -4.30 -7.52 2.62
N SER A 138 -4.56 -6.40 3.31
CA SER A 138 -3.80 -6.01 4.50
C SER A 138 -4.20 -6.81 5.73
N THR A 139 -3.20 -7.27 6.50
CA THR A 139 -3.38 -8.22 7.63
C THR A 139 -3.28 -7.56 9.01
N GLY A 140 -3.21 -6.23 9.09
CA GLY A 140 -3.18 -5.51 10.36
C GLY A 140 -4.42 -5.79 11.24
N MET A 141 -4.30 -5.63 12.55
CA MET A 141 -5.36 -5.90 13.54
C MET A 141 -5.95 -7.31 13.48
N SER A 142 -5.25 -8.28 12.86
CA SER A 142 -5.79 -9.61 12.60
C SER A 142 -4.89 -10.71 13.16
N ASN A 143 -5.50 -11.75 13.69
CA ASN A 143 -4.80 -12.96 14.06
C ASN A 143 -4.85 -13.99 12.91
N VAL A 144 -4.14 -15.12 13.13
CA VAL A 144 -4.04 -16.19 12.12
C VAL A 144 -5.41 -16.70 11.67
N LYS A 145 -6.40 -16.83 12.58
CA LYS A 145 -7.75 -17.34 12.23
C LYS A 145 -8.49 -16.38 11.29
N ASN A 146 -8.35 -15.07 11.51
CA ASN A 146 -8.95 -14.06 10.63
C ASN A 146 -8.33 -14.14 9.23
N ILE A 147 -7.00 -14.25 9.14
CA ILE A 147 -6.30 -14.36 7.87
C ILE A 147 -6.63 -15.68 7.16
N ASP A 148 -6.64 -16.81 7.88
CA ASP A 148 -7.05 -18.11 7.32
C ASP A 148 -8.42 -18.01 6.64
N ARG A 149 -9.39 -17.37 7.30
CA ARG A 149 -10.75 -17.21 6.76
C ARG A 149 -10.79 -16.34 5.51
N ALA A 150 -10.10 -15.20 5.52
CA ALA A 150 -10.00 -14.34 4.35
C ALA A 150 -9.34 -15.08 3.16
N VAL A 151 -8.21 -15.73 3.39
CA VAL A 151 -7.51 -16.52 2.36
C VAL A 151 -8.39 -17.64 1.80
N GLN A 152 -9.17 -18.31 2.66
CA GLN A 152 -10.11 -19.33 2.23
C GLN A 152 -11.15 -18.77 1.24
N ILE A 153 -11.77 -17.62 1.54
CA ILE A 153 -12.77 -16.97 0.67
C ILE A 153 -12.17 -16.69 -0.71
N PHE A 154 -10.96 -16.11 -0.75
CA PHE A 154 -10.32 -15.77 -2.03
C PHE A 154 -9.89 -17.01 -2.82
N LYS A 155 -9.44 -18.09 -2.15
CA LYS A 155 -9.11 -19.36 -2.80
C LYS A 155 -10.36 -20.06 -3.34
N GLU A 156 -11.43 -20.14 -2.56
CA GLU A 156 -12.71 -20.73 -3.00
C GLU A 156 -13.31 -19.96 -4.19
N ALA A 157 -13.15 -18.64 -4.19
CA ALA A 157 -13.54 -17.81 -5.31
C ALA A 157 -12.57 -17.87 -6.50
N GLU A 158 -11.42 -18.53 -6.42
CA GLU A 158 -10.35 -18.51 -7.43
C GLU A 158 -9.94 -17.07 -7.82
N CYS A 159 -9.99 -16.15 -6.86
CA CYS A 159 -9.60 -14.77 -7.07
C CYS A 159 -8.10 -14.59 -6.77
N PRO A 160 -7.31 -14.01 -7.67
CA PRO A 160 -5.91 -13.75 -7.41
C PRO A 160 -5.75 -12.73 -6.28
N PHE A 161 -4.87 -13.02 -5.33
CA PHE A 161 -4.63 -12.14 -4.19
C PHE A 161 -3.18 -12.14 -3.75
N GLU A 162 -2.85 -11.12 -2.98
CA GLU A 162 -1.59 -10.95 -2.28
C GLU A 162 -1.86 -10.48 -0.86
N LEU A 163 -1.19 -11.06 0.14
CA LEU A 163 -1.25 -10.58 1.51
C LEU A 163 -0.28 -9.42 1.71
N MET A 164 -0.67 -8.41 2.47
CA MET A 164 0.21 -7.31 2.85
C MET A 164 0.40 -7.32 4.37
N HIS A 165 1.63 -7.58 4.83
CA HIS A 165 1.96 -7.39 6.23
C HIS A 165 1.81 -5.92 6.61
N CYS A 166 1.16 -5.64 7.72
CA CYS A 166 0.80 -4.29 8.12
C CYS A 166 0.57 -4.22 9.64
N ILE A 167 0.99 -3.12 10.25
CA ILE A 167 0.62 -2.72 11.60
C ILE A 167 -0.21 -1.44 11.50
N SER A 168 -1.38 -1.41 12.14
CA SER A 168 -2.39 -0.36 11.95
C SER A 168 -2.37 0.71 13.06
N THR A 169 -1.18 1.15 13.46
CA THR A 169 -0.96 2.36 14.26
C THR A 169 -0.35 3.45 13.38
N TYR A 170 -0.72 4.73 13.60
CA TYR A 170 -0.36 5.86 12.74
C TYR A 170 0.18 7.04 13.55
N PRO A 171 1.51 7.23 13.66
CA PRO A 171 2.55 6.37 13.10
C PRO A 171 2.71 5.05 13.88
N MET A 172 3.38 4.09 13.23
CA MET A 172 3.84 2.84 13.84
C MET A 172 5.24 3.05 14.42
N GLU A 173 5.50 2.49 15.60
CA GLU A 173 6.86 2.40 16.15
C GLU A 173 7.66 1.30 15.43
N ASP A 174 8.97 1.51 15.23
CA ASP A 174 9.81 0.59 14.46
C ASP A 174 9.85 -0.82 15.07
N GLU A 175 9.83 -0.94 16.39
CA GLU A 175 9.84 -2.21 17.14
C GLU A 175 8.57 -3.04 16.95
N ASP A 176 7.44 -2.41 16.59
CA ASP A 176 6.18 -3.07 16.31
C ASP A 176 6.13 -3.67 14.90
N ALA A 177 7.03 -3.27 14.01
CA ALA A 177 7.01 -3.65 12.59
C ALA A 177 7.01 -5.15 12.35
N ASN A 178 7.71 -5.93 13.18
CA ASN A 178 7.78 -7.40 13.10
C ASN A 178 7.87 -7.96 11.68
N LEU A 179 8.85 -7.49 10.91
CA LEU A 179 9.00 -7.82 9.47
C LEU A 179 9.16 -9.32 9.20
N ASN A 180 9.54 -10.12 10.21
CA ASN A 180 9.58 -11.58 10.10
C ASN A 180 8.20 -12.19 9.74
N CYS A 181 7.10 -11.50 10.03
CA CYS A 181 5.76 -11.91 9.61
C CYS A 181 5.62 -12.03 8.08
N ILE A 182 6.40 -11.29 7.30
CA ILE A 182 6.44 -11.41 5.83
C ILE A 182 6.80 -12.85 5.43
N LYS A 183 7.85 -13.40 6.03
CA LYS A 183 8.24 -14.79 5.80
C LYS A 183 7.18 -15.77 6.29
N THR A 184 6.64 -15.55 7.48
CA THR A 184 5.60 -16.40 8.07
C THR A 184 4.36 -16.47 7.19
N LEU A 185 3.88 -15.34 6.68
CA LEU A 185 2.73 -15.27 5.77
C LEU A 185 3.03 -16.01 4.46
N ARG A 186 4.20 -15.80 3.88
CA ARG A 186 4.61 -16.47 2.64
C ARG A 186 4.67 -17.98 2.79
N ASP A 187 5.31 -18.46 3.85
CA ASP A 187 5.47 -19.89 4.10
C ASP A 187 4.15 -20.57 4.40
N ARG A 188 3.25 -19.92 5.15
CA ARG A 188 1.95 -20.47 5.54
C ARG A 188 0.96 -20.52 4.38
N TYR A 189 0.84 -19.44 3.63
CA TYR A 189 -0.26 -19.31 2.64
C TYR A 189 0.17 -19.61 1.21
N ARG A 190 1.50 -19.73 0.96
CA ARG A 190 2.07 -19.98 -0.37
C ARG A 190 1.60 -18.97 -1.41
N CYS A 191 1.55 -17.69 -1.05
CA CYS A 191 1.16 -16.58 -1.89
C CYS A 191 2.23 -15.49 -1.87
N ASN A 192 2.09 -14.51 -2.75
CA ASN A 192 2.85 -13.28 -2.72
C ASN A 192 2.56 -12.50 -1.43
N VAL A 193 3.56 -11.82 -0.91
CA VAL A 193 3.43 -11.01 0.30
C VAL A 193 4.08 -9.66 0.09
N GLY A 194 3.28 -8.61 0.26
CA GLY A 194 3.71 -7.22 0.29
C GLY A 194 3.86 -6.68 1.71
N TYR A 195 4.18 -5.40 1.78
CA TYR A 195 4.26 -4.64 3.02
C TYR A 195 3.47 -3.32 2.89
N SER A 196 2.60 -3.02 3.86
CA SER A 196 1.90 -1.75 3.97
C SER A 196 2.38 -1.04 5.23
N GLY A 197 3.27 -0.06 5.07
CA GLY A 197 4.02 0.56 6.15
C GLY A 197 3.43 1.88 6.64
N HIS A 198 3.41 2.05 7.97
CA HIS A 198 2.97 3.26 8.67
C HIS A 198 4.05 3.85 9.58
N GLU A 199 5.28 3.38 9.44
CA GLU A 199 6.45 3.87 10.16
C GLU A 199 6.85 5.29 9.73
N VAL A 200 7.54 6.00 10.61
CA VAL A 200 8.21 7.25 10.25
C VAL A 200 9.55 6.92 9.57
N GLY A 201 9.83 7.58 8.44
CA GLY A 201 11.07 7.35 7.70
C GLY A 201 10.99 6.19 6.71
N LEU A 202 12.15 5.63 6.31
CA LEU A 202 12.28 4.74 5.17
C LEU A 202 12.97 3.39 5.50
N ALA A 203 13.61 3.29 6.67
CA ALA A 203 14.47 2.16 7.01
C ALA A 203 13.71 0.82 7.03
N VAL A 204 12.54 0.79 7.65
CA VAL A 204 11.69 -0.40 7.74
C VAL A 204 11.22 -0.83 6.36
N SER A 205 10.80 0.12 5.51
CA SER A 205 10.43 -0.16 4.10
C SER A 205 11.60 -0.74 3.29
N TYR A 206 12.81 -0.26 3.49
CA TYR A 206 14.01 -0.82 2.83
C TYR A 206 14.28 -2.27 3.30
N ALA A 207 14.17 -2.51 4.60
CA ALA A 207 14.32 -3.85 5.16
C ALA A 207 13.25 -4.81 4.61
N ALA A 208 12.00 -4.37 4.51
CA ALA A 208 10.92 -5.15 3.91
C ALA A 208 11.24 -5.48 2.43
N ALA A 209 11.74 -4.51 1.66
CA ALA A 209 12.15 -4.74 0.27
C ALA A 209 13.25 -5.82 0.16
N ALA A 210 14.26 -5.76 1.05
CA ALA A 210 15.33 -6.76 1.11
C ALA A 210 14.83 -8.17 1.52
N LEU A 211 13.72 -8.27 2.25
CA LEU A 211 13.04 -9.54 2.55
C LEU A 211 12.25 -10.11 1.36
N GLY A 212 12.29 -9.45 0.20
CA GLY A 212 11.69 -9.94 -1.03
C GLY A 212 10.17 -9.82 -1.07
N ILE A 213 9.63 -8.69 -0.60
CA ILE A 213 8.20 -8.38 -0.79
C ILE A 213 7.88 -8.20 -2.27
N THR A 214 6.63 -8.42 -2.65
CA THR A 214 6.12 -8.28 -4.01
C THR A 214 5.45 -6.94 -4.26
N SER A 215 4.91 -6.30 -3.21
CA SER A 215 4.38 -4.94 -3.25
C SER A 215 4.74 -4.14 -2.00
N LEU A 216 4.76 -2.83 -2.14
CA LEU A 216 4.96 -1.88 -1.06
C LEU A 216 3.92 -0.78 -1.13
N GLU A 217 3.22 -0.53 -0.03
CA GLU A 217 2.26 0.56 0.11
C GLU A 217 2.75 1.54 1.19
N ARG A 218 2.79 2.84 0.88
CA ARG A 218 3.10 3.91 1.83
C ARG A 218 2.16 5.08 1.61
N HIS A 219 1.67 5.66 2.72
CA HIS A 219 0.93 6.92 2.68
C HIS A 219 1.81 8.05 2.16
N ILE A 220 1.22 8.95 1.37
CA ILE A 220 1.88 10.14 0.82
C ILE A 220 1.11 11.40 1.18
N SER A 221 1.83 12.50 1.34
CA SER A 221 1.32 13.83 1.62
C SER A 221 2.09 14.88 0.85
N LEU A 222 1.47 16.00 0.51
CA LEU A 222 2.22 17.15 -0.01
C LEU A 222 3.03 17.83 1.08
N ASP A 223 2.48 17.90 2.30
CA ASP A 223 3.10 18.46 3.49
C ASP A 223 2.51 17.77 4.73
N ARG A 224 3.34 17.22 5.60
CA ARG A 224 2.93 16.52 6.82
C ARG A 224 2.28 17.43 7.86
N ALA A 225 2.43 18.76 7.73
CA ALA A 225 1.77 19.75 8.56
C ALA A 225 0.32 20.03 8.14
N MET A 226 -0.15 19.49 7.01
CA MET A 226 -1.54 19.62 6.59
C MET A 226 -2.49 18.93 7.57
N TYR A 227 -3.76 19.35 7.55
CA TYR A 227 -4.80 18.72 8.34
C TYR A 227 -5.02 17.26 7.91
N GLY A 228 -5.11 16.35 8.88
CA GLY A 228 -5.44 14.93 8.62
C GLY A 228 -4.74 13.98 9.59
N SER A 229 -5.40 12.85 9.88
CA SER A 229 -4.88 11.81 10.80
C SER A 229 -3.69 11.06 10.22
N ASP A 230 -3.62 10.92 8.91
CA ASP A 230 -2.65 10.06 8.23
C ASP A 230 -1.39 10.84 7.81
N GLN A 231 -1.42 12.17 7.89
CA GLN A 231 -0.34 13.05 7.45
C GLN A 231 0.98 12.77 8.18
N SER A 232 0.93 12.51 9.50
CA SER A 232 2.13 12.28 10.32
C SER A 232 2.93 11.03 9.92
N ALA A 233 2.25 9.99 9.47
CA ALA A 233 2.84 8.72 8.99
C ALA A 233 3.15 8.74 7.47
N SER A 234 2.85 9.84 6.79
CA SER A 234 2.96 9.95 5.33
C SER A 234 4.36 10.39 4.88
N LEU A 235 4.70 10.01 3.66
CA LEU A 235 5.91 10.45 2.99
C LEU A 235 5.64 11.72 2.17
N GLU A 236 6.46 12.74 2.35
CA GLU A 236 6.48 13.90 1.48
C GLU A 236 7.17 13.59 0.14
N PRO A 237 7.01 14.44 -0.90
CA PRO A 237 7.48 14.16 -2.25
C PRO A 237 8.97 13.78 -2.34
N ALA A 238 9.83 14.43 -1.55
CA ALA A 238 11.27 14.12 -1.53
C ALA A 238 11.53 12.71 -0.97
N ALA A 239 10.87 12.36 0.14
CA ALA A 239 11.02 11.06 0.78
C ALA A 239 10.47 9.93 -0.11
N LEU A 240 9.35 10.16 -0.81
CA LEU A 240 8.80 9.18 -1.75
C LEU A 240 9.77 8.90 -2.92
N ARG A 241 10.36 9.94 -3.52
CA ARG A 241 11.38 9.77 -4.57
C ARG A 241 12.60 8.99 -4.06
N MET A 242 13.05 9.29 -2.83
CA MET A 242 14.15 8.55 -2.20
C MET A 242 13.79 7.08 -1.99
N LEU A 243 12.59 6.80 -1.48
CA LEU A 243 12.10 5.44 -1.26
C LEU A 243 12.11 4.63 -2.55
N VAL A 244 11.44 5.12 -3.58
CA VAL A 244 11.34 4.42 -4.87
C VAL A 244 12.72 4.21 -5.47
N GLY A 245 13.56 5.26 -5.51
CA GLY A 245 14.92 5.16 -6.04
C GLY A 245 15.80 4.14 -5.31
N ALA A 246 15.69 4.05 -3.97
CA ALA A 246 16.42 3.07 -3.20
C ALA A 246 15.89 1.64 -3.41
N ILE A 247 14.58 1.45 -3.48
CA ILE A 247 13.97 0.14 -3.76
C ILE A 247 14.43 -0.39 -5.11
N ARG A 248 14.42 0.42 -6.17
CA ARG A 248 14.92 0.02 -7.48
C ARG A 248 16.42 -0.36 -7.48
N LYS A 249 17.22 0.21 -6.55
CA LYS A 249 18.61 -0.22 -6.32
C LYS A 249 18.70 -1.52 -5.55
N ILE A 250 17.88 -1.68 -4.50
CA ILE A 250 17.82 -2.93 -3.72
C ILE A 250 17.44 -4.10 -4.64
N GLU A 251 16.42 -3.97 -5.47
CA GLU A 251 16.02 -5.00 -6.46
C GLU A 251 17.19 -5.48 -7.32
N LYS A 252 18.02 -4.55 -7.81
CA LYS A 252 19.20 -4.86 -8.60
C LYS A 252 20.31 -5.52 -7.78
N ALA A 253 20.44 -5.14 -6.52
CA ALA A 253 21.50 -5.60 -5.62
C ALA A 253 21.22 -7.00 -5.05
N MET A 254 19.94 -7.43 -5.01
CA MET A 254 19.57 -8.74 -4.46
C MET A 254 20.18 -9.93 -5.23
N GLY A 255 20.39 -9.81 -6.55
CA GLY A 255 20.96 -10.88 -7.37
C GLY A 255 20.13 -12.16 -7.38
N ASP A 256 20.74 -13.25 -7.78
CA ASP A 256 20.14 -14.58 -7.88
C ASP A 256 20.58 -15.56 -6.76
N GLY A 257 21.52 -15.13 -5.91
CA GLY A 257 22.08 -15.92 -4.81
C GLY A 257 23.16 -16.95 -5.24
N ASN A 258 23.52 -17.01 -6.51
CA ASN A 258 24.59 -17.91 -6.98
C ASN A 258 25.96 -17.33 -6.62
N ILE A 259 26.82 -18.17 -6.04
CA ILE A 259 28.20 -17.80 -5.72
C ILE A 259 29.04 -18.05 -6.97
N THR A 260 29.40 -16.97 -7.66
CA THR A 260 30.23 -17.03 -8.89
C THR A 260 31.27 -15.92 -8.83
N ILE A 261 32.36 -16.11 -9.60
CA ILE A 261 33.36 -15.04 -9.80
C ILE A 261 32.77 -14.06 -10.83
N ASN A 262 32.59 -12.82 -10.45
CA ASN A 262 32.18 -11.77 -11.38
C ASN A 262 33.31 -11.56 -12.42
N GLU A 263 32.97 -11.47 -13.70
CA GLU A 263 33.95 -11.27 -14.79
C GLU A 263 34.87 -10.07 -14.54
N LYS A 264 34.36 -9.01 -13.93
CA LYS A 264 35.13 -7.80 -13.56
C LYS A 264 36.17 -8.07 -12.46
N GLU A 265 36.00 -9.11 -11.64
CA GLU A 265 36.89 -9.47 -10.56
C GLU A 265 38.07 -10.35 -11.08
N ILE A 266 37.93 -11.02 -12.25
CA ILE A 266 38.97 -11.90 -12.80
C ILE A 266 40.33 -11.20 -12.93
N PRO A 267 40.47 -10.01 -13.56
CA PRO A 267 41.75 -9.31 -13.64
C PRO A 267 42.24 -8.83 -12.27
N ILE A 268 41.35 -8.46 -11.37
CA ILE A 268 41.70 -8.06 -10.00
C ILE A 268 42.23 -9.25 -9.22
N SER A 269 41.56 -10.39 -9.32
CA SER A 269 41.98 -11.66 -8.70
C SER A 269 43.38 -12.08 -9.15
N LYS A 270 43.64 -12.08 -10.47
CA LYS A 270 44.96 -12.39 -11.02
C LYS A 270 46.05 -11.47 -10.44
N LYS A 271 45.79 -10.17 -10.32
CA LYS A 271 46.75 -9.21 -9.77
C LYS A 271 46.98 -9.42 -8.27
N LEU A 272 45.92 -9.57 -7.49
CA LEU A 272 46.02 -9.64 -6.03
C LEU A 272 46.51 -10.98 -5.51
N ARG A 273 46.31 -12.08 -6.27
CA ARG A 273 46.71 -13.43 -5.92
C ARG A 273 47.99 -13.90 -6.62
N ALA A 274 48.70 -13.00 -7.31
CA ALA A 274 49.89 -13.33 -8.08
C ALA A 274 51.03 -13.92 -7.24
N HIS A 275 51.05 -13.71 -5.91
CA HIS A 275 52.14 -14.13 -5.02
C HIS A 275 51.90 -15.51 -4.35
N PHE A 276 50.80 -16.17 -4.61
CA PHE A 276 50.54 -17.55 -4.14
C PHE A 276 49.92 -18.39 -5.24
N HIS A 277 50.13 -19.71 -5.13
CA HIS A 277 49.59 -20.66 -6.12
C HIS A 277 48.06 -20.75 -5.96
N HIS A 278 47.35 -20.64 -7.06
CA HIS A 278 45.91 -20.91 -7.09
C HIS A 278 45.71 -22.42 -6.84
N VAL A 279 44.93 -22.73 -5.81
CA VAL A 279 44.24 -24.03 -5.72
C VAL A 279 42.97 -23.84 -6.52
N ASP A 280 42.88 -24.47 -7.67
CA ASP A 280 41.69 -24.51 -8.53
C ASP A 280 40.53 -25.22 -7.83
#